data_172ac33a42acb36dfc299759c2107063
#
_entry.id   172ac33a42acb36dfc299759c2107063
#
_cell.length_a   1.000
_cell.length_b   1.000
_cell.length_c   1.000
_cell.angle_alpha   90.00
_cell.angle_beta   90.00
_cell.angle_gamma   90.00
#
_symmetry.space_group_name_H-M   'P 1'
#
loop_
_entity.id
_entity.type
_entity.pdbx_description
1 polymer ?
#
loop_
_entity_poly.entity_id
_entity_poly.type
_entity_poly.pdbx_seq_one_letter_code
_entity_poly.pdbx_strand_id
1 'polypeptide(L)'
;VFIEAATLFAGLAQLGTNASVMRFYPHFKDEESKDHGFFFWSIAVPFIGFVIFAILYLIFRVPIENLFSEKSPLFIDYYYLVIPMALCMLYTAVFEVNSNVLQRIVIPRFIREVGIRVLLLGVYLLYGFKIISIDGLMVGLCGTYAIATLLNIWYLLKLKRVSFKPDFRFISKSL
;
A
#
# COMPACT_ATOMS: atom_id res chain seq x y z
N VAL A 1 3.57 -11.77 -13.10
CA VAL A 1 3.66 -12.59 -11.87
C VAL A 1 4.10 -11.77 -10.67
N PHE A 2 5.25 -11.05 -10.72
CA PHE A 2 5.81 -10.31 -9.58
C PHE A 2 4.86 -9.21 -9.04
N ILE A 3 4.39 -8.29 -9.91
CA ILE A 3 3.45 -7.23 -9.55
C ILE A 3 2.11 -7.81 -9.07
N GLU A 4 1.63 -8.85 -9.71
CA GLU A 4 0.36 -9.50 -9.38
C GLU A 4 0.42 -10.19 -8.02
N ALA A 5 1.53 -10.86 -7.70
CA ALA A 5 1.76 -11.44 -6.39
C ALA A 5 1.75 -10.36 -5.29
N ALA A 6 2.44 -9.23 -5.51
CA ALA A 6 2.43 -8.11 -4.58
C ALA A 6 1.04 -7.47 -4.44
N THR A 7 0.27 -7.38 -5.54
CA THR A 7 -1.10 -6.86 -5.52
C THR A 7 -2.04 -7.77 -4.73
N LEU A 8 -1.95 -9.07 -4.93
CA LEU A 8 -2.75 -10.06 -4.20
C LEU A 8 -2.41 -10.01 -2.70
N PHE A 9 -1.12 -9.98 -2.38
CA PHE A 9 -0.65 -9.86 -1.01
C PHE A 9 -1.18 -8.57 -0.34
N ALA A 10 -1.04 -7.42 -1.01
CA ALA A 10 -1.55 -6.14 -0.52
C ALA A 10 -3.08 -6.18 -0.33
N GLY A 11 -3.82 -6.80 -1.26
CA GLY A 11 -5.27 -6.96 -1.17
C GLY A 11 -5.71 -7.78 0.04
N LEU A 12 -5.05 -8.89 0.31
CA LEU A 12 -5.32 -9.73 1.48
C LEU A 12 -4.94 -9.01 2.80
N ALA A 13 -3.80 -8.33 2.82
CA ALA A 13 -3.33 -7.60 3.99
C ALA A 13 -4.23 -6.43 4.41
N GLN A 14 -5.05 -5.90 3.51
CA GLN A 14 -6.03 -4.85 3.83
C GLN A 14 -7.10 -5.29 4.83
N LEU A 15 -7.43 -6.58 4.95
CA LEU A 15 -8.45 -7.12 5.85
C LEU A 15 -9.80 -6.39 5.75
N GLY A 16 -10.15 -5.87 4.57
CA GLY A 16 -11.38 -5.10 4.36
C GLY A 16 -11.37 -3.69 4.95
N THR A 17 -10.23 -3.20 5.44
CA THR A 17 -10.10 -1.88 6.09
C THR A 17 -10.60 -0.75 5.21
N ASN A 18 -10.36 -0.79 3.90
CA ASN A 18 -10.78 0.26 2.98
C ASN A 18 -12.30 0.42 2.93
N ALA A 19 -13.04 -0.67 2.90
CA ALA A 19 -14.51 -0.65 2.96
C ALA A 19 -15.01 -0.14 4.32
N SER A 20 -14.37 -0.57 5.40
CA SER A 20 -14.68 -0.14 6.76
C SER A 20 -14.44 1.35 6.95
N VAL A 21 -13.33 1.88 6.43
CA VAL A 21 -13.00 3.32 6.48
C VAL A 21 -14.09 4.14 5.79
N MET A 22 -14.49 3.76 4.59
CA MET A 22 -15.52 4.49 3.84
C MET A 22 -16.89 4.45 4.55
N ARG A 23 -17.24 3.32 5.19
CA ARG A 23 -18.54 3.13 5.85
C ARG A 23 -18.61 3.85 7.19
N PHE A 24 -17.56 3.79 8.00
CA PHE A 24 -17.59 4.25 9.38
C PHE A 24 -17.09 5.68 9.59
N TYR A 25 -16.28 6.22 8.67
CA TYR A 25 -15.78 7.58 8.78
C TYR A 25 -16.84 8.64 9.08
N PRO A 26 -18.05 8.65 8.47
CA PRO A 26 -19.08 9.64 8.78
C PRO A 26 -19.47 9.70 10.26
N HIS A 27 -19.37 8.59 11.00
CA HIS A 27 -19.68 8.51 12.43
C HIS A 27 -18.56 9.09 13.32
N PHE A 28 -17.31 9.13 12.80
CA PHE A 28 -16.15 9.66 13.52
C PHE A 28 -15.80 11.09 13.13
N LYS A 29 -16.48 11.64 12.12
CA LYS A 29 -16.19 12.97 11.60
C LYS A 29 -16.53 14.04 12.64
N ASP A 30 -15.46 14.58 13.27
CA ASP A 30 -15.51 15.69 14.22
C ASP A 30 -14.26 16.56 14.06
N GLU A 31 -14.47 17.81 13.64
CA GLU A 31 -13.36 18.74 13.39
C GLU A 31 -12.65 19.18 14.69
N GLU A 32 -13.37 19.24 15.82
CA GLU A 32 -12.80 19.67 17.11
C GLU A 32 -11.89 18.60 17.71
N SER A 33 -12.29 17.32 17.65
CA SER A 33 -11.54 16.18 18.18
C SER A 33 -10.60 15.54 17.16
N LYS A 34 -10.42 16.13 15.97
CA LYS A 34 -9.58 15.60 14.87
C LYS A 34 -9.93 14.16 14.53
N ASP A 35 -11.22 13.92 14.30
CA ASP A 35 -11.79 12.64 13.91
C ASP A 35 -11.47 11.49 14.89
N HIS A 36 -11.33 11.77 16.19
CA HIS A 36 -11.11 10.81 17.28
C HIS A 36 -10.00 9.78 17.03
N GLY A 37 -8.94 10.19 16.29
CA GLY A 37 -7.83 9.28 15.98
C GLY A 37 -8.17 8.19 14.95
N PHE A 38 -9.26 8.31 14.20
CA PHE A 38 -9.70 7.36 13.19
C PHE A 38 -8.61 7.05 12.15
N PHE A 39 -7.85 8.06 11.73
CA PHE A 39 -6.74 7.88 10.78
C PHE A 39 -5.62 7.00 11.33
N PHE A 40 -5.35 7.04 12.63
CA PHE A 40 -4.38 6.14 13.24
C PHE A 40 -4.81 4.67 13.05
N TRP A 41 -6.08 4.36 13.34
CA TRP A 41 -6.59 3.00 13.19
C TRP A 41 -6.67 2.55 11.74
N SER A 42 -7.02 3.46 10.81
CA SER A 42 -7.05 3.16 9.38
C SER A 42 -5.67 2.78 8.81
N ILE A 43 -4.59 3.17 9.47
CA ILE A 43 -3.21 2.85 9.10
C ILE A 43 -2.70 1.63 9.89
N ALA A 44 -3.03 1.53 11.19
CA ALA A 44 -2.53 0.48 12.07
C ALA A 44 -3.12 -0.90 11.75
N VAL A 45 -4.42 -0.98 11.44
CA VAL A 45 -5.07 -2.27 11.14
C VAL A 45 -4.50 -2.94 9.88
N PRO A 46 -4.34 -2.25 8.74
CA PRO A 46 -3.67 -2.84 7.58
C PRO A 46 -2.21 -3.22 7.84
N PHE A 47 -1.51 -2.50 8.72
CA PHE A 47 -0.14 -2.86 9.12
C PHE A 47 -0.09 -4.19 9.85
N ILE A 48 -1.00 -4.41 10.80
CA ILE A 48 -1.12 -5.70 11.50
C ILE A 48 -1.41 -6.81 10.49
N GLY A 49 -2.37 -6.60 9.59
CA GLY A 49 -2.67 -7.52 8.50
C GLY A 49 -1.44 -7.82 7.65
N PHE A 50 -0.70 -6.78 7.26
CA PHE A 50 0.54 -6.92 6.49
C PHE A 50 1.59 -7.77 7.23
N VAL A 51 1.81 -7.54 8.51
CA VAL A 51 2.78 -8.32 9.31
C VAL A 51 2.38 -9.79 9.36
N ILE A 52 1.09 -10.09 9.60
CA ILE A 52 0.59 -11.47 9.62
C ILE A 52 0.84 -12.16 8.27
N PHE A 53 0.45 -11.51 7.17
CA PHE A 53 0.64 -12.07 5.84
C PHE A 53 2.10 -12.16 5.42
N ALA A 54 2.97 -11.22 5.85
CA ALA A 54 4.41 -11.29 5.62
C ALA A 54 5.04 -12.51 6.32
N ILE A 55 4.64 -12.77 7.55
CA ILE A 55 5.10 -13.95 8.29
C ILE A 55 4.62 -15.22 7.57
N LEU A 56 3.35 -15.30 7.17
CA LEU A 56 2.82 -16.44 6.42
C LEU A 56 3.57 -16.61 5.10
N TYR A 57 3.81 -15.55 4.36
CA TYR A 57 4.55 -15.59 3.09
C TYR A 57 5.98 -16.14 3.27
N LEU A 58 6.64 -15.79 4.37
CA LEU A 58 7.98 -16.31 4.68
C LEU A 58 7.94 -17.78 5.12
N ILE A 59 6.93 -18.19 5.89
CA ILE A 59 6.76 -19.59 6.32
C ILE A 59 6.46 -20.50 5.12
N PHE A 60 5.58 -20.05 4.22
CA PHE A 60 5.17 -20.82 3.04
C PHE A 60 6.13 -20.65 1.83
N ARG A 61 7.36 -20.17 2.07
CA ARG A 61 8.34 -19.95 1.02
C ARG A 61 8.57 -21.21 0.18
N VAL A 62 8.89 -22.36 0.81
CA VAL A 62 9.22 -23.59 0.10
C VAL A 62 8.07 -24.10 -0.79
N PRO A 63 6.81 -24.20 -0.31
CA PRO A 63 5.69 -24.52 -1.18
C PRO A 63 5.49 -23.57 -2.36
N ILE A 64 5.68 -22.26 -2.12
CA ILE A 64 5.53 -21.25 -3.16
C ILE A 64 6.63 -21.34 -4.21
N GLU A 65 7.90 -21.49 -3.79
CA GLU A 65 9.03 -21.70 -4.70
C GLU A 65 8.83 -22.92 -5.57
N ASN A 66 8.37 -24.04 -5.01
CA ASN A 66 8.10 -25.27 -5.77
C ASN A 66 6.99 -25.09 -6.82
N LEU A 67 5.96 -24.29 -6.53
CA LEU A 67 4.88 -24.02 -7.48
C LEU A 67 5.32 -23.13 -8.66
N PHE A 68 6.31 -22.26 -8.45
CA PHE A 68 6.75 -21.27 -9.43
C PHE A 68 8.10 -21.60 -10.06
N SER A 69 8.85 -22.61 -9.56
CA SER A 69 10.19 -22.97 -10.04
C SER A 69 10.25 -23.23 -11.54
N GLU A 70 9.27 -23.93 -12.09
CA GLU A 70 9.22 -24.24 -13.53
C GLU A 70 8.66 -23.10 -14.38
N LYS A 71 7.73 -22.30 -13.81
CA LYS A 71 6.96 -21.31 -14.55
C LYS A 71 7.54 -19.89 -14.50
N SER A 72 8.32 -19.59 -13.47
CA SER A 72 8.76 -18.20 -13.23
C SER A 72 10.04 -18.15 -12.37
N PRO A 73 11.20 -18.58 -12.88
CA PRO A 73 12.44 -18.59 -12.09
C PRO A 73 12.81 -17.20 -11.56
N LEU A 74 12.62 -16.15 -12.35
CA LEU A 74 12.82 -14.76 -11.92
C LEU A 74 12.00 -14.36 -10.68
N PHE A 75 10.83 -14.96 -10.47
CA PHE A 75 10.04 -14.69 -9.29
C PHE A 75 10.71 -15.19 -8.01
N ILE A 76 11.44 -16.31 -8.11
CA ILE A 76 12.15 -16.90 -6.98
C ILE A 76 13.36 -16.07 -6.60
N ASP A 77 14.14 -15.59 -7.60
CA ASP A 77 15.31 -14.75 -7.37
C ASP A 77 14.96 -13.45 -6.62
N TYR A 78 13.78 -12.89 -6.90
CA TYR A 78 13.29 -11.65 -6.28
C TYR A 78 12.18 -11.85 -5.25
N TYR A 79 12.06 -13.07 -4.70
CA TYR A 79 11.00 -13.45 -3.75
C TYR A 79 10.81 -12.45 -2.62
N TYR A 80 11.90 -12.01 -2.00
CA TYR A 80 11.85 -11.07 -0.88
C TYR A 80 11.46 -9.64 -1.28
N LEU A 81 11.64 -9.24 -2.54
CA LEU A 81 11.25 -7.93 -3.03
C LEU A 81 9.71 -7.76 -3.10
N VAL A 82 8.96 -8.85 -3.11
CA VAL A 82 7.50 -8.82 -3.07
C VAL A 82 7.00 -8.15 -1.78
N ILE A 83 7.68 -8.37 -0.66
CA ILE A 83 7.26 -7.84 0.65
C ILE A 83 7.26 -6.30 0.67
N PRO A 84 8.39 -5.60 0.40
CA PRO A 84 8.39 -4.13 0.39
C PRO A 84 7.48 -3.55 -0.70
N MET A 85 7.37 -4.22 -1.84
CA MET A 85 6.47 -3.78 -2.90
C MET A 85 5.00 -3.88 -2.47
N ALA A 86 4.60 -4.99 -1.86
CA ALA A 86 3.26 -5.17 -1.32
C ALA A 86 2.93 -4.15 -0.22
N LEU A 87 3.91 -3.80 0.63
CA LEU A 87 3.76 -2.74 1.62
C LEU A 87 3.45 -1.39 0.97
N CYS A 88 4.21 -1.01 -0.05
CA CYS A 88 3.99 0.24 -0.77
C CYS A 88 2.63 0.26 -1.47
N MET A 89 2.23 -0.85 -2.12
CA MET A 89 0.91 -0.97 -2.75
C MET A 89 -0.23 -0.87 -1.73
N LEU A 90 -0.11 -1.57 -0.61
CA LEU A 90 -1.08 -1.52 0.49
C LEU A 90 -1.29 -0.08 0.97
N TYR A 91 -0.20 0.62 1.29
CA TYR A 91 -0.29 1.98 1.81
C TYR A 91 -0.72 3.00 0.76
N THR A 92 -0.37 2.81 -0.50
CA THR A 92 -0.93 3.64 -1.60
C THR A 92 -2.46 3.56 -1.61
N ALA A 93 -3.03 2.35 -1.47
CA ALA A 93 -4.47 2.14 -1.41
C ALA A 93 -5.10 2.72 -0.13
N VAL A 94 -4.46 2.52 1.04
CA VAL A 94 -4.92 3.05 2.33
C VAL A 94 -4.96 4.59 2.31
N PHE A 95 -3.92 5.24 1.81
CA PHE A 95 -3.86 6.70 1.75
C PHE A 95 -4.82 7.27 0.72
N GLU A 96 -5.07 6.57 -0.38
CA GLU A 96 -6.10 6.95 -1.34
C GLU A 96 -7.49 6.97 -0.70
N VAL A 97 -7.85 5.92 0.05
CA VAL A 97 -9.15 5.83 0.73
C VAL A 97 -9.27 6.89 1.81
N ASN A 98 -8.23 7.13 2.59
CA ASN A 98 -8.21 8.21 3.58
C ASN A 98 -8.39 9.60 2.94
N SER A 99 -7.80 9.83 1.76
CA SER A 99 -8.01 11.07 1.00
C SER A 99 -9.43 11.16 0.43
N ASN A 100 -10.01 10.03 0.06
CA ASN A 100 -11.36 9.95 -0.48
C ASN A 100 -12.41 10.36 0.56
N VAL A 101 -12.30 9.86 1.79
CA VAL A 101 -13.23 10.24 2.87
C VAL A 101 -13.10 11.71 3.26
N LEU A 102 -11.93 12.33 3.03
CA LEU A 102 -11.72 13.77 3.15
C LEU A 102 -12.22 14.57 1.94
N GLN A 103 -12.90 13.93 0.98
CA GLN A 103 -13.36 14.53 -0.29
C GLN A 103 -12.23 15.14 -1.14
N ARG A 104 -11.02 14.61 -1.03
CA ARG A 104 -9.80 15.05 -1.75
C ARG A 104 -9.21 13.93 -2.61
N ILE A 105 -10.07 13.28 -3.41
CA ILE A 105 -9.72 12.08 -4.18
C ILE A 105 -8.87 12.34 -5.42
N VAL A 106 -8.92 13.56 -6.00
CA VAL A 106 -8.36 13.85 -7.34
C VAL A 106 -6.87 13.55 -7.41
N ILE A 107 -6.08 14.07 -6.47
CA ILE A 107 -4.62 13.94 -6.48
C ILE A 107 -4.15 12.51 -6.22
N PRO A 108 -4.61 11.80 -5.18
CA PRO A 108 -4.23 10.39 -4.98
C PRO A 108 -4.61 9.49 -6.16
N ARG A 109 -5.80 9.71 -6.74
CA ARG A 109 -6.24 8.96 -7.91
C ARG A 109 -5.39 9.26 -9.15
N PHE A 110 -4.99 10.50 -9.35
CA PHE A 110 -4.07 10.89 -10.43
C PHE A 110 -2.69 10.23 -10.25
N ILE A 111 -2.16 10.20 -9.02
CA ILE A 111 -0.89 9.50 -8.71
C ILE A 111 -1.01 8.03 -9.07
N ARG A 112 -2.10 7.35 -8.70
CA ARG A 112 -2.31 5.93 -8.98
C ARG A 112 -2.53 5.64 -10.46
N GLU A 113 -3.39 6.38 -11.13
CA GLU A 113 -3.79 6.06 -12.50
C GLU A 113 -2.79 6.58 -13.55
N VAL A 114 -2.15 7.69 -13.30
CA VAL A 114 -1.23 8.32 -14.25
C VAL A 114 0.21 8.23 -13.74
N GLY A 115 0.48 8.68 -12.52
CA GLY A 115 1.82 8.77 -11.97
C GLY A 115 2.54 7.43 -11.98
N ILE A 116 1.92 6.38 -11.44
CA ILE A 116 2.50 5.03 -11.42
C ILE A 116 2.75 4.52 -12.83
N ARG A 117 1.82 4.70 -13.76
CA ARG A 117 1.97 4.22 -15.15
C ARG A 117 3.11 4.91 -15.88
N VAL A 118 3.24 6.22 -15.71
CA VAL A 118 4.33 7.01 -16.33
C VAL A 118 5.69 6.57 -15.75
N LEU A 119 5.79 6.39 -14.45
CA LEU A 119 7.01 5.91 -13.80
C LEU A 119 7.37 4.50 -14.25
N LEU A 120 6.40 3.58 -14.29
CA LEU A 120 6.61 2.22 -14.80
C LEU A 120 7.07 2.24 -16.25
N LEU A 121 6.44 3.05 -17.12
CA LEU A 121 6.87 3.20 -18.50
C LEU A 121 8.32 3.68 -18.57
N GLY A 122 8.71 4.66 -17.74
CA GLY A 122 10.09 5.14 -17.65
C GLY A 122 11.07 4.02 -17.28
N VAL A 123 10.75 3.23 -16.26
CA VAL A 123 11.58 2.09 -15.81
C VAL A 123 11.70 1.04 -16.93
N TYR A 124 10.59 0.70 -17.62
CA TYR A 124 10.62 -0.25 -18.73
C TYR A 124 11.43 0.26 -19.93
N LEU A 125 11.37 1.56 -20.24
CA LEU A 125 12.19 2.16 -21.31
C LEU A 125 13.68 2.13 -20.97
N LEU A 126 14.06 2.44 -19.72
CA LEU A 126 15.45 2.35 -19.27
C LEU A 126 15.98 0.92 -19.40
N TYR A 127 15.17 -0.07 -19.08
CA TYR A 127 15.54 -1.47 -19.31
C TYR A 127 15.60 -1.83 -20.80
N GLY A 128 14.63 -1.38 -21.60
CA GLY A 128 14.58 -1.62 -23.03
C GLY A 128 15.80 -1.02 -23.77
N PHE A 129 16.26 0.14 -23.36
CA PHE A 129 17.51 0.75 -23.86
C PHE A 129 18.79 0.15 -23.28
N LYS A 130 18.67 -0.91 -22.45
CA LYS A 130 19.80 -1.59 -21.78
C LYS A 130 20.64 -0.67 -20.86
N ILE A 131 20.04 0.40 -20.35
CA ILE A 131 20.68 1.33 -19.42
C ILE A 131 20.74 0.70 -18.01
N ILE A 132 19.72 -0.08 -17.65
CA ILE A 132 19.63 -0.80 -16.38
C ILE A 132 19.59 -2.31 -16.62
N SER A 133 20.12 -3.07 -15.67
CA SER A 133 20.03 -4.53 -15.63
C SER A 133 18.64 -5.00 -15.18
N ILE A 134 18.42 -6.31 -15.19
CA ILE A 134 17.19 -6.90 -14.66
C ILE A 134 17.00 -6.62 -13.16
N ASP A 135 18.10 -6.59 -12.40
CA ASP A 135 18.08 -6.17 -10.99
C ASP A 135 17.61 -4.71 -10.85
N GLY A 136 18.15 -3.84 -11.72
CA GLY A 136 17.73 -2.44 -11.79
C GLY A 136 16.26 -2.28 -12.15
N LEU A 137 15.73 -3.13 -13.03
CA LEU A 137 14.30 -3.18 -13.36
C LEU A 137 13.47 -3.53 -12.13
N MET A 138 13.81 -4.60 -11.41
CA MET A 138 13.05 -5.06 -10.24
C MET A 138 13.06 -4.05 -9.10
N VAL A 139 14.22 -3.45 -8.82
CA VAL A 139 14.34 -2.35 -7.85
C VAL A 139 13.58 -1.11 -8.33
N GLY A 140 13.62 -0.79 -9.62
CA GLY A 140 12.87 0.31 -10.22
C GLY A 140 11.36 0.15 -10.09
N LEU A 141 10.82 -1.07 -10.25
CA LEU A 141 9.42 -1.38 -10.01
C LEU A 141 9.02 -1.09 -8.55
N CYS A 142 9.80 -1.58 -7.59
CA CYS A 142 9.58 -1.27 -6.17
C CYS A 142 9.69 0.23 -5.88
N GLY A 143 10.70 0.90 -6.48
CA GLY A 143 10.91 2.34 -6.37
C GLY A 143 9.73 3.17 -6.86
N THR A 144 9.08 2.75 -7.94
CA THR A 144 7.88 3.40 -8.48
C THR A 144 6.76 3.43 -7.44
N TYR A 145 6.45 2.31 -6.82
CA TYR A 145 5.41 2.24 -5.79
C TYR A 145 5.82 2.95 -4.50
N ALA A 146 7.10 2.92 -4.14
CA ALA A 146 7.61 3.69 -3.01
C ALA A 146 7.44 5.20 -3.23
N ILE A 147 7.77 5.71 -4.41
CA ILE A 147 7.57 7.13 -4.78
C ILE A 147 6.08 7.48 -4.71
N ALA A 148 5.20 6.66 -5.27
CA ALA A 148 3.77 6.88 -5.22
C ALA A 148 3.24 6.94 -3.78
N THR A 149 3.69 6.03 -2.91
CA THR A 149 3.34 6.01 -1.49
C THR A 149 3.82 7.28 -0.78
N LEU A 150 5.07 7.70 -1.01
CA LEU A 150 5.63 8.92 -0.42
C LEU A 150 4.87 10.18 -0.86
N LEU A 151 4.49 10.27 -2.14
CA LEU A 151 3.69 11.37 -2.66
C LEU A 151 2.30 11.41 -2.01
N ASN A 152 1.66 10.27 -1.78
CA ASN A 152 0.38 10.20 -1.08
C ASN A 152 0.51 10.60 0.40
N ILE A 153 1.57 10.16 1.10
CA ILE A 153 1.86 10.58 2.48
C ILE A 153 2.05 12.10 2.53
N TRP A 154 2.90 12.63 1.66
CA TRP A 154 3.17 14.07 1.61
C TRP A 154 1.89 14.88 1.38
N TYR A 155 1.05 14.41 0.46
CA TYR A 155 -0.24 15.04 0.18
C TYR A 155 -1.16 15.03 1.39
N LEU A 156 -1.31 13.89 2.07
CA LEU A 156 -2.13 13.76 3.30
C LEU A 156 -1.63 14.68 4.42
N LEU A 157 -0.31 14.72 4.64
CA LEU A 157 0.28 15.61 5.65
C LEU A 157 0.01 17.09 5.35
N LYS A 158 0.03 17.48 4.07
CA LYS A 158 -0.28 18.84 3.63
C LYS A 158 -1.73 19.24 3.91
N LEU A 159 -2.66 18.29 3.96
CA LEU A 159 -4.06 18.56 4.27
C LEU A 159 -4.28 18.97 5.74
N LYS A 160 -3.31 18.77 6.65
CA LYS A 160 -3.33 19.16 8.08
C LYS A 160 -4.55 18.67 8.89
N ARG A 161 -5.40 17.80 8.32
CA ARG A 161 -6.60 17.24 8.96
C ARG A 161 -6.37 15.87 9.58
N VAL A 162 -5.21 15.26 9.35
CA VAL A 162 -4.91 13.90 9.80
C VAL A 162 -4.24 13.97 11.18
N SER A 163 -4.86 13.34 12.17
CA SER A 163 -4.27 13.13 13.49
C SER A 163 -3.80 11.69 13.63
N PHE A 164 -2.52 11.51 13.95
CA PHE A 164 -1.93 10.20 14.23
C PHE A 164 -1.99 9.81 15.72
N LYS A 165 -2.72 10.58 16.54
CA LYS A 165 -2.87 10.27 17.96
C LYS A 165 -4.06 9.32 18.16
N PRO A 166 -3.87 8.13 18.75
CA PRO A 166 -4.97 7.21 19.03
C PRO A 166 -5.85 7.79 20.15
N ASP A 167 -7.17 7.80 19.94
CA ASP A 167 -8.13 8.07 20.99
C ASP A 167 -8.84 6.77 21.39
N PHE A 168 -8.42 6.18 22.50
CA PHE A 168 -9.00 4.95 23.04
C PHE A 168 -10.32 5.17 23.77
N ARG A 169 -10.61 6.41 24.21
CA ARG A 169 -11.80 6.72 25.02
C ARG A 169 -13.09 6.68 24.19
N PHE A 170 -12.99 7.05 22.93
CA PHE A 170 -14.14 7.04 22.04
C PHE A 170 -14.60 5.63 21.69
N ILE A 171 -13.66 4.71 21.46
CA ILE A 171 -13.96 3.30 21.13
C ILE A 171 -14.67 2.59 22.31
N SER A 172 -14.27 2.89 23.55
CA SER A 172 -14.89 2.31 24.74
C SER A 172 -16.33 2.80 25.01
N LYS A 173 -16.73 3.94 24.42
CA LYS A 173 -18.12 4.48 24.56
C LYS A 173 -19.07 4.03 23.47
N SER A 174 -18.56 3.52 22.34
CA SER A 174 -19.35 3.10 21.17
C SER A 174 -19.60 1.57 21.12
N LEU A 175 -19.04 0.80 22.04
CA LEU A 175 -19.27 -0.60 22.31
C LEU A 175 -20.25 -0.74 23.46
#